data_bd5b17d00d21122ae8d5b54b1348c7d1
#
_entry.id   bd5b17d00d21122ae8d5b54b1348c7d1
#
_cell.length_a   1.000
_cell.length_b   1.000
_cell.length_c   1.000
_cell.angle_alpha   90.00
_cell.angle_beta   90.00
_cell.angle_gamma   90.00
#
_symmetry.space_group_name_H-M   'P 1'
#
loop_
_entity.id
_entity.type
_entity.pdbx_description
1 polymer ?
#
loop_
_entity_poly.entity_id
_entity_poly.type
_entity_poly.pdbx_seq_one_letter_code
_entity_poly.pdbx_strand_id
1 'polypeptide(L)'
;VATDRGDTGFGGRIGRTFAGSEGWWPERPTPPADAPNIVVVLVDDLGYSDLGCFGGEIDTPNVDALAARGLRFTNFHAAPMCSPTRAALLTGCNPHEVGFGTVAHVDAGFPGYAMELGPDVATVAELLRDQGYATLMVGKWHLAKDSDCSAAGPQHSWPCQRGFDRFYGILDAFTNLHHPHRIVEDNHVVEVDQYPDGYYFTDDLTDRAISMIRERKASNPEQPFFLYFAHGAVHAPLHAKPADIAKYRGRYDAGWDVLREQRWARQQELGIIPPGLPLPPRNHEANHDVVPWDDLGERERTVFARHMEVFAAMVDNVDQNLGRLLGALDEAGELENTIVIF
;
A
#
# COMPACT_ATOMS: atom_id res chain seq x y z
N VAL A 1 10.47 -39.81 18.22
CA VAL A 1 11.42 -39.54 17.14
C VAL A 1 12.00 -38.19 17.45
N ALA A 2 13.21 -38.10 17.94
CA ALA A 2 13.92 -36.86 18.15
C ALA A 2 14.10 -36.22 16.77
N THR A 3 13.44 -35.11 16.50
CA THR A 3 13.76 -34.27 15.36
C THR A 3 15.18 -33.75 15.60
N ASP A 4 16.08 -34.15 14.73
CA ASP A 4 17.42 -33.59 14.59
C ASP A 4 17.25 -32.07 14.39
N ARG A 5 17.34 -31.33 15.48
CA ARG A 5 17.54 -29.88 15.41
C ARG A 5 18.98 -29.75 14.99
N GLY A 6 19.18 -29.60 13.68
CA GLY A 6 20.50 -29.41 13.10
C GLY A 6 21.32 -28.52 14.01
N ASP A 7 22.46 -29.00 14.40
CA ASP A 7 23.43 -28.28 15.24
C ASP A 7 23.78 -26.96 14.49
N THR A 8 23.07 -25.88 14.83
CA THR A 8 23.29 -24.54 14.25
C THR A 8 24.54 -23.92 14.88
N GLY A 9 25.60 -24.73 15.06
CA GLY A 9 26.89 -24.24 15.45
C GLY A 9 26.87 -23.45 16.77
N PHE A 10 26.46 -24.08 17.89
CA PHE A 10 26.63 -23.47 19.19
C PHE A 10 28.09 -23.08 19.42
N GLY A 11 28.40 -21.79 19.43
CA GLY A 11 29.77 -21.26 19.59
C GLY A 11 30.22 -21.16 21.05
N GLY A 12 29.38 -21.54 22.04
CA GLY A 12 29.74 -21.57 23.45
C GLY A 12 30.32 -22.90 23.93
N ARG A 13 30.43 -23.08 25.26
CA ARG A 13 30.90 -24.28 25.87
C ARG A 13 29.95 -24.78 26.97
N ILE A 14 29.50 -26.04 26.83
CA ILE A 14 28.67 -26.70 27.82
C ILE A 14 29.58 -27.48 28.78
N GLY A 15 29.73 -26.98 30.01
CA GLY A 15 30.47 -27.65 31.06
C GLY A 15 29.55 -28.51 31.95
N ARG A 16 30.17 -29.25 32.92
CA ARG A 16 29.41 -30.06 33.87
C ARG A 16 28.63 -29.20 34.90
N THR A 17 29.03 -27.95 35.07
CA THR A 17 28.38 -26.95 35.96
C THR A 17 28.18 -25.64 35.24
N PHE A 18 27.27 -24.79 35.67
CA PHE A 18 27.06 -23.46 35.13
C PHE A 18 28.35 -22.62 35.14
N ALA A 19 29.13 -22.68 36.26
CA ALA A 19 30.41 -21.98 36.37
C ALA A 19 31.49 -22.46 35.40
N GLY A 20 31.35 -23.68 34.85
CA GLY A 20 32.23 -24.24 33.84
C GLY A 20 31.73 -24.17 32.43
N SER A 21 30.58 -23.50 32.24
CA SER A 21 29.94 -23.30 30.94
C SER A 21 30.15 -21.85 30.44
N GLU A 22 30.17 -21.71 29.11
CA GLU A 22 30.29 -20.42 28.46
C GLU A 22 29.08 -20.23 27.54
N GLY A 23 28.26 -19.21 27.82
CA GLY A 23 27.07 -18.89 27.05
C GLY A 23 27.44 -18.30 25.67
N TRP A 24 26.61 -18.57 24.67
CA TRP A 24 26.77 -18.00 23.36
C TRP A 24 25.41 -17.82 22.70
N TRP A 25 25.26 -16.73 21.98
CA TRP A 25 24.12 -16.46 21.14
C TRP A 25 24.64 -16.04 19.76
N PRO A 26 23.97 -16.47 18.66
CA PRO A 26 24.32 -15.98 17.34
C PRO A 26 24.18 -14.45 17.31
N GLU A 27 25.10 -13.80 16.63
CA GLU A 27 25.01 -12.37 16.38
C GLU A 27 23.70 -12.05 15.64
N ARG A 28 23.00 -11.06 16.13
CA ARG A 28 21.82 -10.57 15.41
C ARG A 28 22.27 -9.82 14.17
N PRO A 29 21.55 -9.97 13.03
CA PRO A 29 21.82 -9.14 11.87
C PRO A 29 21.80 -7.67 12.25
N THR A 30 22.85 -6.96 11.87
CA THR A 30 22.97 -5.51 12.13
C THR A 30 23.04 -4.81 10.78
N PRO A 31 22.11 -3.91 10.47
CA PRO A 31 22.17 -3.16 9.24
C PRO A 31 23.39 -2.22 9.22
N PRO A 32 23.84 -1.74 8.06
CA PRO A 32 24.84 -0.68 7.97
C PRO A 32 24.45 0.53 8.84
N ALA A 33 25.43 1.19 9.45
CA ALA A 33 25.18 2.32 10.37
C ALA A 33 24.43 3.51 9.73
N ASP A 34 24.52 3.64 8.42
CA ASP A 34 23.89 4.68 7.60
C ASP A 34 22.71 4.15 6.77
N ALA A 35 22.20 2.96 7.10
CA ALA A 35 21.08 2.37 6.39
C ALA A 35 19.82 3.25 6.52
N PRO A 36 19.20 3.68 5.40
CA PRO A 36 18.02 4.54 5.44
C PRO A 36 16.77 3.77 5.87
N ASN A 37 15.81 4.46 6.45
CA ASN A 37 14.45 3.94 6.51
C ASN A 37 13.85 3.87 5.10
N ILE A 38 12.90 2.97 4.89
CA ILE A 38 12.23 2.78 3.61
C ILE A 38 10.72 2.82 3.84
N VAL A 39 10.02 3.71 3.15
CA VAL A 39 8.57 3.80 3.13
C VAL A 39 8.09 3.58 1.71
N VAL A 40 7.28 2.55 1.50
CA VAL A 40 6.59 2.30 0.22
C VAL A 40 5.11 2.57 0.41
N VAL A 41 4.61 3.60 -0.27
CA VAL A 41 3.20 3.98 -0.27
C VAL A 41 2.54 3.39 -1.51
N LEU A 42 1.58 2.51 -1.32
CA LEU A 42 0.78 1.96 -2.41
C LEU A 42 -0.69 2.36 -2.23
N VAL A 43 -1.27 2.97 -3.25
CA VAL A 43 -2.67 3.40 -3.26
C VAL A 43 -3.44 2.53 -4.25
N ASP A 44 -4.56 1.97 -3.81
CA ASP A 44 -5.33 1.00 -4.59
C ASP A 44 -6.24 1.71 -5.60
N ASP A 45 -6.17 1.32 -6.87
CA ASP A 45 -6.94 1.87 -7.98
C ASP A 45 -6.71 3.38 -8.26
N LEU A 46 -5.55 3.91 -7.90
CA LEU A 46 -5.15 5.29 -8.21
C LEU A 46 -4.37 5.34 -9.54
N GLY A 47 -4.86 6.12 -10.49
CA GLY A 47 -4.12 6.43 -11.72
C GLY A 47 -3.05 7.51 -11.47
N TYR A 48 -1.86 7.36 -12.09
CA TYR A 48 -0.82 8.35 -11.93
C TYR A 48 -1.25 9.77 -12.37
N SER A 49 -2.12 9.86 -13.36
CA SER A 49 -2.64 11.15 -13.87
C SER A 49 -3.69 11.80 -12.97
N ASP A 50 -4.08 11.16 -11.86
CA ASP A 50 -4.95 11.75 -10.85
C ASP A 50 -4.20 12.68 -9.89
N LEU A 51 -2.86 12.57 -9.87
CA LEU A 51 -1.97 13.37 -9.02
C LEU A 51 -1.59 14.70 -9.68
N GLY A 52 -1.51 15.79 -8.89
CA GLY A 52 -1.16 17.12 -9.37
C GLY A 52 0.20 17.17 -10.07
N CYS A 53 1.22 16.50 -9.54
CA CYS A 53 2.56 16.42 -10.13
C CYS A 53 2.59 15.68 -11.47
N PHE A 54 1.54 14.94 -11.82
CA PHE A 54 1.35 14.29 -13.12
C PHE A 54 0.21 14.90 -13.95
N GLY A 55 -0.25 16.10 -13.60
CA GLY A 55 -1.21 16.87 -14.36
C GLY A 55 -2.66 16.70 -13.95
N GLY A 56 -2.94 15.96 -12.87
CA GLY A 56 -4.27 15.82 -12.28
C GLY A 56 -4.81 17.15 -11.73
N GLU A 57 -6.14 17.24 -11.66
CA GLU A 57 -6.84 18.40 -11.07
C GLU A 57 -7.12 18.20 -9.58
N ILE A 58 -6.86 17.03 -9.02
CA ILE A 58 -7.07 16.74 -7.60
C ILE A 58 -5.95 17.39 -6.79
N ASP A 59 -6.30 17.97 -5.65
CA ASP A 59 -5.34 18.65 -4.79
C ASP A 59 -4.51 17.62 -4.02
N THR A 60 -3.20 17.48 -4.40
CA THR A 60 -2.26 16.52 -3.81
C THR A 60 -0.95 17.20 -3.39
N PRO A 61 -1.00 18.25 -2.53
CA PRO A 61 0.16 19.09 -2.24
C PRO A 61 1.32 18.32 -1.58
N ASN A 62 1.07 17.28 -0.81
CA ASN A 62 2.12 16.50 -0.13
C ASN A 62 2.85 15.57 -1.11
N VAL A 63 2.10 14.90 -2.01
CA VAL A 63 2.69 14.10 -3.11
C VAL A 63 3.45 15.02 -4.08
N ASP A 64 2.89 16.19 -4.39
CA ASP A 64 3.52 17.17 -5.28
C ASP A 64 4.83 17.71 -4.68
N ALA A 65 4.86 17.97 -3.37
CA ALA A 65 6.07 18.37 -2.66
C ALA A 65 7.12 17.25 -2.62
N LEU A 66 6.70 15.99 -2.44
CA LEU A 66 7.58 14.82 -2.52
C LEU A 66 8.19 14.71 -3.93
N ALA A 67 7.37 14.84 -4.97
CA ALA A 67 7.79 14.80 -6.36
C ALA A 67 8.77 15.94 -6.71
N ALA A 68 8.59 17.13 -6.13
CA ALA A 68 9.47 18.29 -6.34
C ALA A 68 10.87 18.10 -5.71
N ARG A 69 10.97 17.28 -4.65
CA ARG A 69 12.24 16.94 -3.97
C ARG A 69 12.90 15.67 -4.51
N GLY A 70 12.18 14.89 -5.31
CA GLY A 70 12.59 13.55 -5.73
C GLY A 70 12.60 13.35 -7.24
N LEU A 71 12.41 12.10 -7.63
CA LEU A 71 12.34 11.69 -9.02
C LEU A 71 10.89 11.30 -9.38
N ARG A 72 10.43 11.75 -10.55
CA ARG A 72 9.16 11.32 -11.14
C ARG A 72 9.45 10.36 -12.30
N PHE A 73 8.95 9.14 -12.17
CA PHE A 73 9.05 8.15 -13.24
C PHE A 73 7.85 8.27 -14.18
N THR A 74 8.10 8.58 -15.45
CA THR A 74 7.05 8.71 -16.48
C THR A 74 6.81 7.41 -17.26
N ASN A 75 7.62 6.39 -17.03
CA ASN A 75 7.52 5.08 -17.66
C ASN A 75 7.64 3.95 -16.62
N PHE A 76 6.87 4.06 -15.52
CA PHE A 76 6.75 3.04 -14.50
C PHE A 76 5.40 2.34 -14.66
N HIS A 77 5.41 1.00 -14.70
CA HIS A 77 4.22 0.22 -14.92
C HIS A 77 3.97 -0.73 -13.75
N ALA A 78 2.71 -0.83 -13.33
CA ALA A 78 2.22 -1.84 -12.43
C ALA A 78 1.46 -2.93 -13.21
N ALA A 79 1.21 -4.08 -12.61
CA ALA A 79 0.23 -5.01 -13.14
C ALA A 79 -1.18 -4.38 -13.06
N PRO A 80 -2.10 -4.69 -14.01
CA PRO A 80 -3.40 -3.99 -14.08
C PRO A 80 -4.41 -4.44 -13.01
N MET A 81 -3.97 -5.11 -11.95
CA MET A 81 -4.80 -5.63 -10.86
C MET A 81 -4.04 -5.57 -9.52
N CYS A 82 -4.78 -5.52 -8.41
CA CYS A 82 -4.23 -5.32 -7.06
C CYS A 82 -3.32 -6.45 -6.58
N SER A 83 -3.78 -7.72 -6.52
CA SER A 83 -2.93 -8.82 -6.03
C SER A 83 -1.71 -9.06 -6.91
N PRO A 84 -1.80 -9.09 -8.25
CA PRO A 84 -0.64 -9.18 -9.13
C PRO A 84 0.39 -8.07 -8.90
N THR A 85 -0.05 -6.82 -8.77
CA THR A 85 0.84 -5.68 -8.45
C THR A 85 1.53 -5.86 -7.11
N ARG A 86 0.78 -6.24 -6.05
CA ARG A 86 1.32 -6.44 -4.70
C ARG A 86 2.32 -7.59 -4.65
N ALA A 87 2.01 -8.70 -5.32
CA ALA A 87 2.92 -9.84 -5.44
C ALA A 87 4.22 -9.43 -6.16
N ALA A 88 4.12 -8.78 -7.32
CA ALA A 88 5.28 -8.32 -8.06
C ALA A 88 6.12 -7.31 -7.27
N LEU A 89 5.49 -6.33 -6.59
CA LEU A 89 6.17 -5.33 -5.79
C LEU A 89 6.94 -5.94 -4.62
N LEU A 90 6.32 -6.89 -3.91
CA LEU A 90 6.93 -7.48 -2.71
C LEU A 90 7.97 -8.56 -3.03
N THR A 91 7.92 -9.19 -4.21
CA THR A 91 8.82 -10.30 -4.56
C THR A 91 9.85 -9.95 -5.62
N GLY A 92 9.62 -8.90 -6.41
CA GLY A 92 10.42 -8.58 -7.59
C GLY A 92 10.23 -9.55 -8.76
N CYS A 93 9.24 -10.46 -8.69
CA CYS A 93 9.00 -11.50 -9.68
C CYS A 93 7.76 -11.22 -10.53
N ASN A 94 7.68 -11.89 -11.69
CA ASN A 94 6.44 -11.87 -12.48
C ASN A 94 5.29 -12.48 -11.66
N PRO A 95 4.12 -11.84 -11.57
CA PRO A 95 3.03 -12.32 -10.72
C PRO A 95 2.54 -13.73 -11.06
N HIS A 96 2.59 -14.16 -12.32
CA HIS A 96 2.24 -15.53 -12.70
C HIS A 96 3.23 -16.58 -12.14
N GLU A 97 4.51 -16.23 -12.02
CA GLU A 97 5.53 -17.13 -11.46
C GLU A 97 5.34 -17.35 -9.96
N VAL A 98 4.76 -16.36 -9.28
CA VAL A 98 4.55 -16.39 -7.82
C VAL A 98 3.08 -16.66 -7.44
N GLY A 99 2.27 -17.18 -8.37
CA GLY A 99 0.91 -17.65 -8.10
C GLY A 99 -0.19 -16.59 -8.18
N PHE A 100 0.11 -15.39 -8.66
CA PHE A 100 -0.83 -14.25 -8.74
C PHE A 100 -1.08 -13.76 -10.16
N GLY A 101 -1.39 -14.67 -11.10
CA GLY A 101 -1.85 -14.28 -12.45
C GLY A 101 -3.19 -13.54 -12.46
N THR A 102 -3.93 -13.57 -11.33
CA THR A 102 -5.16 -12.81 -11.08
C THR A 102 -5.25 -12.43 -9.59
N VAL A 103 -6.39 -11.84 -9.19
CA VAL A 103 -6.64 -11.45 -7.80
C VAL A 103 -6.86 -12.64 -6.86
N ALA A 104 -6.52 -12.50 -5.59
CA ALA A 104 -6.50 -13.57 -4.60
C ALA A 104 -7.85 -14.27 -4.33
N HIS A 105 -8.97 -13.69 -4.75
CA HIS A 105 -10.32 -14.25 -4.59
C HIS A 105 -10.86 -14.95 -5.86
N VAL A 106 -10.05 -15.08 -6.92
CA VAL A 106 -10.46 -15.75 -8.16
C VAL A 106 -9.60 -17.00 -8.36
N ASP A 107 -10.15 -18.15 -7.98
CA ASP A 107 -9.53 -19.46 -8.22
C ASP A 107 -9.75 -19.90 -9.66
N ALA A 108 -8.69 -19.84 -10.46
CA ALA A 108 -8.72 -20.31 -11.85
C ALA A 108 -8.27 -21.79 -11.98
N GLY A 109 -7.78 -22.42 -10.90
CA GLY A 109 -7.39 -23.83 -10.88
C GLY A 109 -6.11 -24.18 -11.65
N PHE A 110 -5.21 -23.21 -11.90
CA PHE A 110 -3.96 -23.41 -12.62
C PHE A 110 -2.74 -23.00 -11.78
N PRO A 111 -1.54 -23.52 -12.04
CA PRO A 111 -0.34 -23.26 -11.22
C PRO A 111 0.02 -21.78 -11.05
N GLY A 112 -0.15 -20.95 -12.09
CA GLY A 112 0.09 -19.50 -12.00
C GLY A 112 -0.99 -18.71 -11.22
N TYR A 113 -1.95 -19.39 -10.59
CA TYR A 113 -3.11 -18.83 -9.90
C TYR A 113 -3.30 -19.49 -8.52
N ALA A 114 -2.21 -19.61 -7.78
CA ALA A 114 -2.22 -20.23 -6.45
C ALA A 114 -2.90 -19.36 -5.38
N MET A 115 -3.03 -18.05 -5.62
CA MET A 115 -3.64 -17.04 -4.73
C MET A 115 -2.91 -16.89 -3.37
N GLU A 116 -1.71 -17.39 -3.29
CA GLU A 116 -0.78 -17.26 -2.15
C GLU A 116 0.65 -17.34 -2.65
N LEU A 117 1.57 -16.68 -1.93
CA LEU A 117 2.99 -16.77 -2.21
C LEU A 117 3.54 -18.12 -1.71
N GLY A 118 4.18 -18.87 -2.58
CA GLY A 118 4.81 -20.14 -2.22
C GLY A 118 5.97 -19.97 -1.22
N PRO A 119 6.34 -21.04 -0.52
CA PRO A 119 7.45 -21.00 0.46
C PRO A 119 8.84 -20.82 -0.19
N ASP A 120 8.93 -20.99 -1.49
CA ASP A 120 10.12 -20.81 -2.33
C ASP A 120 10.30 -19.37 -2.84
N VAL A 121 9.37 -18.48 -2.50
CA VAL A 121 9.38 -17.08 -2.90
C VAL A 121 9.65 -16.21 -1.67
N ALA A 122 10.73 -15.44 -1.69
CA ALA A 122 11.01 -14.46 -0.64
C ALA A 122 10.36 -13.10 -0.95
N THR A 123 9.89 -12.42 0.09
CA THR A 123 9.45 -11.03 0.00
C THR A 123 10.57 -10.06 0.38
N VAL A 124 10.47 -8.81 -0.09
CA VAL A 124 11.40 -7.74 0.33
C VAL A 124 11.39 -7.54 1.85
N ALA A 125 10.24 -7.77 2.51
CA ALA A 125 10.13 -7.69 3.96
C ALA A 125 10.95 -8.79 4.66
N GLU A 126 10.90 -10.04 4.16
CA GLU A 126 11.75 -11.14 4.65
C GLU A 126 13.23 -10.80 4.49
N LEU A 127 13.63 -10.32 3.32
CA LEU A 127 15.02 -9.97 3.03
C LEU A 127 15.52 -8.82 3.93
N LEU A 128 14.74 -7.76 4.08
CA LEU A 128 15.12 -6.62 4.92
C LEU A 128 15.15 -6.99 6.41
N ARG A 129 14.22 -7.81 6.89
CA ARG A 129 14.23 -8.33 8.25
C ARG A 129 15.49 -9.13 8.53
N ASP A 130 15.92 -9.97 7.59
CA ASP A 130 17.16 -10.74 7.68
C ASP A 130 18.42 -9.85 7.67
N GLN A 131 18.31 -8.61 7.21
CA GLN A 131 19.36 -7.59 7.29
C GLN A 131 19.21 -6.69 8.52
N GLY A 132 18.30 -6.98 9.45
CA GLY A 132 18.16 -6.28 10.72
C GLY A 132 17.19 -5.08 10.71
N TYR A 133 16.45 -4.86 9.63
CA TYR A 133 15.38 -3.87 9.60
C TYR A 133 14.20 -4.29 10.48
N ALA A 134 13.53 -3.33 11.10
CA ALA A 134 12.16 -3.53 11.57
C ALA A 134 11.21 -3.46 10.39
N THR A 135 10.34 -4.44 10.24
CA THR A 135 9.45 -4.55 9.08
C THR A 135 8.00 -4.35 9.48
N LEU A 136 7.39 -3.29 8.97
CA LEU A 136 6.07 -2.81 9.35
C LEU A 136 5.14 -2.78 8.14
N MET A 137 3.89 -3.15 8.35
CA MET A 137 2.86 -3.02 7.33
C MET A 137 1.57 -2.47 7.91
N VAL A 138 0.96 -1.52 7.21
CA VAL A 138 -0.41 -1.09 7.46
C VAL A 138 -1.22 -1.06 6.17
N GLY A 139 -2.48 -1.48 6.25
CA GLY A 139 -3.43 -1.40 5.16
C GLY A 139 -3.80 -2.72 4.51
N LYS A 140 -3.99 -2.72 3.20
CA LYS A 140 -4.47 -3.86 2.43
C LYS A 140 -3.36 -4.84 2.08
N TRP A 141 -3.54 -6.11 2.44
CA TRP A 141 -2.66 -7.22 2.07
C TRP A 141 -3.01 -7.81 0.70
N HIS A 142 -4.16 -8.45 0.60
CA HIS A 142 -4.72 -9.10 -0.60
C HIS A 142 -3.79 -10.12 -1.28
N LEU A 143 -2.98 -10.83 -0.50
CA LEU A 143 -2.08 -11.91 -0.95
C LEU A 143 -2.31 -13.21 -0.16
N ALA A 144 -3.53 -13.42 0.32
CA ALA A 144 -4.01 -14.65 0.93
C ALA A 144 -5.31 -15.07 0.27
N LYS A 145 -5.57 -16.37 0.21
CA LYS A 145 -6.86 -16.91 -0.27
C LYS A 145 -8.01 -16.40 0.60
N ASP A 146 -9.15 -16.11 0.02
CA ASP A 146 -10.35 -15.71 0.80
C ASP A 146 -10.73 -16.70 1.90
N SER A 147 -10.58 -18.02 1.61
CA SER A 147 -10.81 -19.08 2.61
C SER A 147 -9.93 -18.94 3.85
N ASP A 148 -8.76 -18.35 3.70
CA ASP A 148 -7.72 -18.25 4.73
C ASP A 148 -7.76 -16.91 5.47
N CYS A 149 -8.59 -15.97 5.00
CA CYS A 149 -8.75 -14.64 5.60
C CYS A 149 -9.63 -14.62 6.86
N SER A 150 -9.75 -15.71 7.59
CA SER A 150 -10.54 -15.82 8.82
C SER A 150 -9.70 -16.24 10.01
N ALA A 151 -10.16 -15.93 11.24
CA ALA A 151 -9.46 -16.33 12.47
C ALA A 151 -9.31 -17.87 12.61
N ALA A 152 -10.13 -18.65 11.91
CA ALA A 152 -10.12 -20.11 11.93
C ALA A 152 -9.31 -20.72 10.76
N GLY A 153 -8.90 -19.90 9.78
CA GLY A 153 -8.12 -20.35 8.63
C GLY A 153 -6.63 -20.46 8.94
N PRO A 154 -5.86 -21.12 8.03
CA PRO A 154 -4.40 -21.11 8.14
C PRO A 154 -3.85 -19.71 7.91
N GLN A 155 -2.84 -19.33 8.68
CA GLN A 155 -2.27 -17.97 8.66
C GLN A 155 -0.93 -17.88 7.91
N HIS A 156 -0.47 -18.97 7.25
CA HIS A 156 0.85 -19.04 6.64
C HIS A 156 1.11 -18.00 5.53
N SER A 157 0.03 -17.48 4.90
CA SER A 157 0.10 -16.45 3.87
C SER A 157 -0.16 -15.02 4.40
N TRP A 158 -0.32 -14.87 5.73
CA TRP A 158 -0.57 -13.57 6.33
C TRP A 158 0.72 -12.74 6.44
N PRO A 159 0.63 -11.40 6.54
CA PRO A 159 1.80 -10.52 6.51
C PRO A 159 2.92 -10.90 7.48
N CYS A 160 2.59 -11.24 8.75
CA CYS A 160 3.60 -11.58 9.75
C CYS A 160 4.37 -12.88 9.44
N GLN A 161 3.79 -13.81 8.68
CA GLN A 161 4.46 -15.01 8.18
C GLN A 161 5.23 -14.76 6.87
N ARG A 162 5.06 -13.57 6.29
CA ARG A 162 5.70 -13.15 5.05
C ARG A 162 6.62 -11.95 5.25
N GLY A 163 7.27 -11.92 6.42
CA GLY A 163 8.39 -11.05 6.72
C GLY A 163 8.09 -9.78 7.49
N PHE A 164 6.83 -9.47 7.79
CA PHE A 164 6.50 -8.29 8.59
C PHE A 164 6.50 -8.60 10.10
N ASP A 165 7.19 -7.79 10.88
CA ASP A 165 7.19 -7.88 12.35
C ASP A 165 5.84 -7.46 12.95
N ARG A 166 5.20 -6.47 12.31
CA ARG A 166 3.90 -5.93 12.71
C ARG A 166 3.03 -5.69 11.48
N PHE A 167 1.75 -5.94 11.66
CA PHE A 167 0.72 -5.71 10.68
C PHE A 167 -0.52 -5.08 11.31
N TYR A 168 -1.14 -4.12 10.64
CA TYR A 168 -2.48 -3.63 10.95
C TYR A 168 -3.23 -3.30 9.67
N GLY A 169 -4.37 -3.93 9.44
CA GLY A 169 -5.13 -3.67 8.22
C GLY A 169 -6.15 -4.74 7.86
N ILE A 170 -6.36 -4.92 6.58
CA ILE A 170 -7.28 -5.92 6.01
C ILE A 170 -6.53 -6.93 5.15
N LEU A 171 -6.96 -8.18 5.21
CA LEU A 171 -6.46 -9.25 4.35
C LEU A 171 -7.22 -9.28 3.02
N ASP A 172 -8.43 -8.78 3.03
CA ASP A 172 -9.43 -8.82 1.97
C ASP A 172 -9.11 -7.87 0.80
N ALA A 173 -9.88 -8.02 -0.28
CA ALA A 173 -9.75 -7.19 -1.49
C ALA A 173 -10.16 -5.73 -1.25
N PHE A 174 -11.20 -5.50 -0.45
CA PHE A 174 -11.75 -4.18 -0.15
C PHE A 174 -12.57 -4.21 1.14
N THR A 175 -12.88 -3.04 1.67
CA THR A 175 -13.74 -2.91 2.84
C THR A 175 -14.51 -1.59 2.81
N ASN A 176 -15.48 -1.42 3.69
CA ASN A 176 -16.10 -0.13 3.95
C ASN A 176 -15.11 0.74 4.75
N LEU A 177 -14.78 1.93 4.25
CA LEU A 177 -13.78 2.79 4.89
C LEU A 177 -14.28 3.49 6.17
N HIS A 178 -15.60 3.58 6.38
CA HIS A 178 -16.18 4.08 7.63
C HIS A 178 -16.46 2.97 8.64
N HIS A 179 -16.66 1.73 8.16
CA HIS A 179 -17.01 0.57 8.98
C HIS A 179 -16.33 -0.67 8.40
N PRO A 180 -15.01 -0.82 8.53
CA PRO A 180 -14.32 -2.03 8.05
C PRO A 180 -14.95 -3.29 8.66
N HIS A 181 -15.26 -4.27 7.82
CA HIS A 181 -15.94 -5.49 8.27
C HIS A 181 -15.01 -6.44 9.03
N ARG A 182 -13.69 -6.31 8.82
CA ARG A 182 -12.68 -7.12 9.49
C ARG A 182 -11.33 -6.41 9.46
N ILE A 183 -10.84 -6.07 10.61
CA ILE A 183 -9.47 -5.56 10.79
C ILE A 183 -8.65 -6.66 11.44
N VAL A 184 -7.40 -6.78 11.03
CA VAL A 184 -6.43 -7.72 11.62
C VAL A 184 -5.26 -6.91 12.16
N GLU A 185 -4.85 -7.22 13.40
CA GLU A 185 -3.61 -6.74 14.00
C GLU A 185 -2.69 -7.94 14.21
N ASP A 186 -1.53 -7.90 13.57
CA ASP A 186 -0.56 -9.00 13.48
C ASP A 186 -1.24 -10.30 12.95
N ASN A 187 -1.61 -11.21 13.83
CA ASN A 187 -2.30 -12.47 13.49
C ASN A 187 -3.68 -12.60 14.16
N HIS A 188 -4.25 -11.51 14.64
CA HIS A 188 -5.51 -11.52 15.37
C HIS A 188 -6.54 -10.63 14.70
N VAL A 189 -7.75 -11.13 14.54
CA VAL A 189 -8.89 -10.30 14.14
C VAL A 189 -9.24 -9.37 15.29
N VAL A 190 -9.27 -8.07 15.00
CA VAL A 190 -9.67 -7.04 15.96
C VAL A 190 -11.20 -7.04 16.06
N GLU A 191 -11.71 -7.30 17.24
CA GLU A 191 -13.14 -7.19 17.50
C GLU A 191 -13.51 -5.72 17.74
N VAL A 192 -14.41 -5.20 16.93
CA VAL A 192 -14.91 -3.83 17.02
C VAL A 192 -16.44 -3.87 17.17
N ASP A 193 -16.93 -3.56 18.35
CA ASP A 193 -18.37 -3.51 18.59
C ASP A 193 -19.03 -2.33 17.87
N GLN A 194 -18.35 -1.17 17.86
CA GLN A 194 -18.84 0.05 17.22
C GLN A 194 -17.67 0.97 16.84
N TYR A 195 -17.69 1.47 15.63
CA TYR A 195 -16.77 2.52 15.22
C TYR A 195 -17.23 3.89 15.74
N PRO A 196 -16.30 4.74 16.21
CA PRO A 196 -16.67 6.07 16.67
C PRO A 196 -17.19 6.95 15.53
N ASP A 197 -17.98 7.97 15.87
CA ASP A 197 -18.44 8.96 14.90
C ASP A 197 -17.22 9.62 14.20
N GLY A 198 -17.30 9.71 12.89
CA GLY A 198 -16.23 10.29 12.08
C GLY A 198 -15.05 9.34 11.81
N TYR A 199 -15.11 8.08 12.24
CA TYR A 199 -14.09 7.10 11.90
C TYR A 199 -13.88 6.99 10.40
N TYR A 200 -12.62 6.95 10.00
CA TYR A 200 -12.23 6.75 8.62
C TYR A 200 -10.95 5.91 8.55
N PHE A 201 -11.02 4.77 7.86
CA PHE A 201 -9.96 3.75 7.88
C PHE A 201 -8.61 4.26 7.39
N THR A 202 -8.58 5.15 6.39
CA THR A 202 -7.34 5.76 5.89
C THR A 202 -6.63 6.57 6.98
N ASP A 203 -7.40 7.30 7.81
CA ASP A 203 -6.84 8.05 8.95
C ASP A 203 -6.30 7.11 10.03
N ASP A 204 -7.06 6.05 10.35
CA ASP A 204 -6.67 5.03 11.34
C ASP A 204 -5.39 4.29 10.93
N LEU A 205 -5.25 3.91 9.64
CA LEU A 205 -4.01 3.31 9.13
C LEU A 205 -2.80 4.21 9.35
N THR A 206 -2.98 5.52 9.17
CA THR A 206 -1.91 6.50 9.38
C THR A 206 -1.55 6.63 10.85
N ASP A 207 -2.54 6.67 11.75
CA ASP A 207 -2.32 6.69 13.19
C ASP A 207 -1.54 5.45 13.64
N ARG A 208 -1.88 4.28 13.11
CA ARG A 208 -1.18 3.03 13.40
C ARG A 208 0.24 3.00 12.86
N ALA A 209 0.46 3.48 11.63
CA ALA A 209 1.79 3.59 11.05
C ALA A 209 2.71 4.47 11.92
N ILE A 210 2.23 5.66 12.30
CA ILE A 210 2.96 6.60 13.15
C ILE A 210 3.25 5.98 14.53
N SER A 211 2.26 5.29 15.13
CA SER A 211 2.45 4.61 16.42
C SER A 211 3.52 3.53 16.34
N MET A 212 3.46 2.65 15.33
CA MET A 212 4.45 1.59 15.13
C MET A 212 5.87 2.14 14.96
N ILE A 213 6.04 3.22 14.19
CA ILE A 213 7.34 3.89 14.02
C ILE A 213 7.84 4.43 15.36
N ARG A 214 7.00 5.16 16.11
CA ARG A 214 7.36 5.73 17.41
C ARG A 214 7.73 4.66 18.44
N GLU A 215 6.97 3.56 18.49
CA GLU A 215 7.25 2.43 19.37
C GLU A 215 8.60 1.77 19.04
N ARG A 216 8.91 1.60 17.76
CA ARG A 216 10.19 1.02 17.31
C ARG A 216 11.35 1.95 17.66
N LYS A 217 11.23 3.24 17.37
CA LYS A 217 12.26 4.23 17.68
C LYS A 217 12.47 4.39 19.18
N ALA A 218 11.43 4.28 20.00
CA ALA A 218 11.56 4.26 21.46
C ALA A 218 12.29 3.02 22.00
N SER A 219 12.12 1.86 21.33
CA SER A 219 12.72 0.59 21.75
C SER A 219 14.14 0.40 21.21
N ASN A 220 14.41 0.82 19.99
CA ASN A 220 15.70 0.70 19.32
C ASN A 220 15.89 1.87 18.33
N PRO A 221 16.41 3.02 18.81
CA PRO A 221 16.52 4.24 18.00
C PRO A 221 17.35 4.09 16.73
N GLU A 222 18.39 3.27 16.77
CA GLU A 222 19.34 3.08 15.66
C GLU A 222 18.85 2.07 14.61
N GLN A 223 17.77 1.34 14.88
CA GLN A 223 17.28 0.33 13.95
C GLN A 223 16.49 0.99 12.82
N PRO A 224 16.89 0.85 11.54
CA PRO A 224 16.10 1.32 10.42
C PRO A 224 14.84 0.49 10.29
N PHE A 225 13.82 1.04 9.63
CA PHE A 225 12.57 0.35 9.38
C PHE A 225 12.21 0.33 7.89
N PHE A 226 11.47 -0.68 7.51
CA PHE A 226 10.73 -0.78 6.27
C PHE A 226 9.24 -0.70 6.59
N LEU A 227 8.55 0.29 6.05
CA LEU A 227 7.12 0.45 6.15
C LEU A 227 6.46 0.24 4.78
N TYR A 228 5.62 -0.79 4.66
CA TYR A 228 4.70 -0.94 3.56
C TYR A 228 3.36 -0.31 3.92
N PHE A 229 3.14 0.92 3.43
CA PHE A 229 1.95 1.73 3.68
C PHE A 229 0.97 1.54 2.52
N ALA A 230 0.14 0.50 2.62
CA ALA A 230 -0.70 0.00 1.55
C ALA A 230 -2.17 0.40 1.75
N HIS A 231 -2.56 1.56 1.21
CA HIS A 231 -3.94 2.03 1.32
C HIS A 231 -4.93 1.10 0.63
N GLY A 232 -6.11 0.88 1.24
CA GLY A 232 -7.28 0.31 0.58
C GLY A 232 -8.08 1.36 -0.21
N ALA A 233 -7.91 2.65 0.08
CA ALA A 233 -8.35 3.75 -0.77
C ALA A 233 -7.43 3.79 -2.02
N VAL A 234 -7.91 4.19 -3.20
CA VAL A 234 -9.21 4.75 -3.50
C VAL A 234 -10.16 3.75 -4.19
N HIS A 235 -9.96 2.47 -3.93
CA HIS A 235 -10.77 1.37 -4.47
C HIS A 235 -12.25 1.53 -4.09
N ALA A 236 -13.14 1.11 -4.95
CA ALA A 236 -14.56 1.03 -4.64
C ALA A 236 -14.83 0.03 -3.49
N PRO A 237 -15.89 0.26 -2.67
CA PRO A 237 -16.89 1.31 -2.76
C PRO A 237 -16.33 2.70 -2.45
N LEU A 238 -16.80 3.72 -3.19
CA LEU A 238 -16.32 5.08 -3.00
C LEU A 238 -16.89 5.66 -1.71
N HIS A 239 -16.05 5.78 -0.72
CA HIS A 239 -16.38 6.33 0.60
C HIS A 239 -15.40 7.43 0.95
N ALA A 240 -15.88 8.65 1.25
CA ALA A 240 -15.05 9.74 1.69
C ALA A 240 -15.74 10.56 2.78
N LYS A 241 -14.95 11.29 3.56
CA LYS A 241 -15.47 12.16 4.60
C LYS A 241 -16.27 13.31 3.99
N PRO A 242 -17.43 13.71 4.55
CA PRO A 242 -18.26 14.79 4.01
C PRO A 242 -17.51 16.12 3.82
N ALA A 243 -16.57 16.44 4.71
CA ALA A 243 -15.76 17.65 4.62
C ALA A 243 -14.82 17.63 3.40
N ASP A 244 -14.23 16.48 3.09
CA ASP A 244 -13.34 16.33 1.93
C ASP A 244 -14.15 16.36 0.63
N ILE A 245 -15.33 15.73 0.58
CA ILE A 245 -16.21 15.79 -0.59
C ILE A 245 -16.64 17.24 -0.87
N ALA A 246 -16.89 18.03 0.17
CA ALA A 246 -17.34 19.43 0.01
C ALA A 246 -16.32 20.29 -0.75
N LYS A 247 -15.03 19.99 -0.69
CA LYS A 247 -13.95 20.68 -1.42
C LYS A 247 -14.10 20.56 -2.94
N TYR A 248 -14.68 19.44 -3.42
CA TYR A 248 -14.78 19.09 -4.83
C TYR A 248 -16.16 19.33 -5.44
N ARG A 249 -17.09 19.92 -4.68
CA ARG A 249 -18.46 20.14 -5.15
C ARG A 249 -18.49 20.98 -6.42
N GLY A 250 -19.11 20.44 -7.48
CA GLY A 250 -19.26 21.08 -8.79
C GLY A 250 -17.99 21.09 -9.65
N ARG A 251 -16.87 20.56 -9.16
CA ARG A 251 -15.59 20.57 -9.89
C ARG A 251 -15.61 19.65 -11.12
N TYR A 252 -16.53 18.70 -11.17
CA TYR A 252 -16.67 17.71 -12.23
C TYR A 252 -17.88 17.89 -13.14
N ASP A 253 -18.59 19.01 -13.00
CA ASP A 253 -19.81 19.30 -13.78
C ASP A 253 -19.50 19.49 -15.29
N ALA A 254 -18.27 19.90 -15.63
CA ALA A 254 -17.81 20.03 -17.00
C ALA A 254 -17.64 18.68 -17.72
N GLY A 255 -17.60 17.58 -16.98
CA GLY A 255 -17.51 16.23 -17.48
C GLY A 255 -16.11 15.76 -17.89
N TRP A 256 -16.00 14.46 -18.12
CA TRP A 256 -14.72 13.80 -18.33
C TRP A 256 -14.01 14.15 -19.65
N ASP A 257 -14.73 14.55 -20.71
CA ASP A 257 -14.10 14.96 -21.97
C ASP A 257 -13.28 16.24 -21.78
N VAL A 258 -13.86 17.25 -21.13
CA VAL A 258 -13.19 18.52 -20.82
C VAL A 258 -12.01 18.31 -19.85
N LEU A 259 -12.22 17.54 -18.80
CA LEU A 259 -11.15 17.24 -17.83
C LEU A 259 -10.00 16.47 -18.46
N ARG A 260 -10.29 15.54 -19.35
CA ARG A 260 -9.28 14.77 -20.08
C ARG A 260 -8.40 15.66 -20.97
N GLU A 261 -9.01 16.63 -21.67
CA GLU A 261 -8.28 17.62 -22.48
C GLU A 261 -7.42 18.53 -21.59
N GLN A 262 -7.95 18.97 -20.45
CA GLN A 262 -7.22 19.80 -19.48
C GLN A 262 -6.02 19.05 -18.89
N ARG A 263 -6.20 17.79 -18.46
CA ARG A 263 -5.10 16.93 -17.98
C ARG A 263 -4.03 16.75 -19.05
N TRP A 264 -4.45 16.46 -20.29
CA TRP A 264 -3.55 16.31 -21.42
C TRP A 264 -2.70 17.56 -21.67
N ALA A 265 -3.33 18.73 -21.73
CA ALA A 265 -2.63 19.99 -21.91
C ALA A 265 -1.62 20.23 -20.78
N ARG A 266 -2.04 20.01 -19.53
CA ARG A 266 -1.17 20.18 -18.37
C ARG A 266 -0.01 19.18 -18.35
N GLN A 267 -0.20 17.96 -18.79
CA GLN A 267 0.88 16.95 -18.91
C GLN A 267 1.94 17.37 -19.94
N GLN A 268 1.53 18.01 -21.03
CA GLN A 268 2.46 18.59 -22.01
C GLN A 268 3.25 19.78 -21.41
N GLU A 269 2.58 20.67 -20.68
CA GLU A 269 3.21 21.79 -19.97
C GLU A 269 4.24 21.32 -18.94
N LEU A 270 3.94 20.25 -18.21
CA LEU A 270 4.82 19.63 -17.23
C LEU A 270 5.96 18.79 -17.84
N GLY A 271 5.96 18.60 -19.17
CA GLY A 271 6.95 17.79 -19.87
C GLY A 271 6.83 16.28 -19.60
N ILE A 272 5.67 15.82 -19.11
CA ILE A 272 5.38 14.39 -18.86
C ILE A 272 5.11 13.69 -20.18
N ILE A 273 4.42 14.36 -21.08
CA ILE A 273 4.09 13.89 -22.42
C ILE A 273 4.87 14.75 -23.44
N PRO A 274 5.50 14.15 -24.45
CA PRO A 274 6.18 14.91 -25.51
C PRO A 274 5.24 15.89 -26.20
N PRO A 275 5.71 17.11 -26.54
CA PRO A 275 4.93 18.06 -27.30
C PRO A 275 4.49 17.48 -28.64
N GLY A 276 3.24 17.76 -29.05
CA GLY A 276 2.71 17.37 -30.34
C GLY A 276 2.21 15.92 -30.43
N LEU A 277 2.31 15.16 -29.36
CA LEU A 277 1.63 13.86 -29.29
C LEU A 277 0.11 14.10 -29.27
N PRO A 278 -0.70 13.46 -30.13
CA PRO A 278 -2.15 13.68 -30.12
C PRO A 278 -2.79 13.03 -28.88
N LEU A 279 -3.85 13.66 -28.36
CA LEU A 279 -4.67 13.01 -27.34
C LEU A 279 -5.27 11.72 -27.93
N PRO A 280 -5.07 10.55 -27.30
CA PRO A 280 -5.65 9.30 -27.80
C PRO A 280 -7.17 9.38 -27.89
N PRO A 281 -7.85 8.63 -28.75
CA PRO A 281 -9.31 8.55 -28.76
C PRO A 281 -9.81 8.03 -27.41
N ARG A 282 -11.10 8.27 -27.11
CA ARG A 282 -11.75 7.62 -25.97
C ARG A 282 -11.66 6.10 -26.12
N ASN A 283 -11.75 5.40 -24.98
CA ASN A 283 -11.77 3.94 -24.99
C ASN A 283 -13.00 3.43 -25.79
N HIS A 284 -12.76 2.54 -26.74
CA HIS A 284 -13.75 1.92 -27.60
C HIS A 284 -13.70 0.39 -27.48
N GLU A 285 -13.41 -0.13 -26.32
CA GLU A 285 -13.48 -1.58 -26.09
C GLU A 285 -14.92 -2.07 -26.19
N ALA A 286 -15.11 -3.20 -26.88
CA ALA A 286 -16.44 -3.80 -27.01
C ALA A 286 -17.06 -4.04 -25.62
N ASN A 287 -18.26 -3.51 -25.40
CA ASN A 287 -19.02 -3.51 -24.16
C ASN A 287 -18.50 -2.59 -23.02
N HIS A 288 -17.49 -1.76 -23.27
CA HIS A 288 -16.93 -0.83 -22.30
C HIS A 288 -16.66 0.56 -22.89
N ASP A 289 -17.48 0.98 -23.85
CA ASP A 289 -17.35 2.30 -24.46
C ASP A 289 -17.61 3.42 -23.45
N VAL A 290 -16.67 4.35 -23.35
CA VAL A 290 -16.89 5.59 -22.63
C VAL A 290 -17.70 6.53 -23.51
N VAL A 291 -18.98 6.71 -23.18
CA VAL A 291 -19.91 7.59 -23.91
C VAL A 291 -19.43 9.04 -23.83
N PRO A 292 -19.59 9.88 -24.87
CA PRO A 292 -19.39 11.31 -24.75
C PRO A 292 -20.22 11.90 -23.58
N TRP A 293 -19.61 12.81 -22.81
CA TRP A 293 -20.31 13.42 -21.68
C TRP A 293 -21.64 14.08 -22.09
N ASP A 294 -21.65 14.74 -23.25
CA ASP A 294 -22.82 15.45 -23.74
C ASP A 294 -23.96 14.52 -24.22
N ASP A 295 -23.65 13.26 -24.48
CA ASP A 295 -24.64 12.23 -24.86
C ASP A 295 -25.36 11.63 -23.65
N LEU A 296 -24.86 11.90 -22.43
CA LEU A 296 -25.49 11.45 -21.17
C LEU A 296 -26.74 12.26 -20.83
N GLY A 297 -27.72 11.60 -20.21
CA GLY A 297 -28.83 12.27 -19.58
C GLY A 297 -28.42 13.12 -18.38
N GLU A 298 -29.22 14.12 -18.00
CA GLU A 298 -28.94 15.01 -16.88
C GLU A 298 -28.70 14.26 -15.56
N ARG A 299 -29.50 13.21 -15.30
CA ARG A 299 -29.35 12.37 -14.10
C ARG A 299 -28.02 11.62 -14.08
N GLU A 300 -27.59 11.07 -15.22
CA GLU A 300 -26.34 10.33 -15.34
C GLU A 300 -25.15 11.27 -15.13
N ARG A 301 -25.16 12.46 -15.75
CA ARG A 301 -24.13 13.49 -15.53
C ARG A 301 -24.03 13.87 -14.06
N THR A 302 -25.16 14.10 -13.39
CA THR A 302 -25.18 14.40 -11.94
C THR A 302 -24.58 13.28 -11.12
N VAL A 303 -24.91 12.01 -11.41
CA VAL A 303 -24.39 10.85 -10.68
C VAL A 303 -22.89 10.68 -10.90
N PHE A 304 -22.44 10.75 -12.15
CA PHE A 304 -21.01 10.57 -12.45
C PHE A 304 -20.15 11.73 -11.93
N ALA A 305 -20.61 12.97 -12.04
CA ALA A 305 -19.94 14.11 -11.42
C ALA A 305 -19.79 13.89 -9.91
N ARG A 306 -20.86 13.41 -9.24
CA ARG A 306 -20.82 13.10 -7.81
C ARG A 306 -19.88 11.95 -7.47
N HIS A 307 -19.81 10.90 -8.28
CA HIS A 307 -18.83 9.83 -8.08
C HIS A 307 -17.39 10.38 -8.13
N MET A 308 -17.10 11.26 -9.09
CA MET A 308 -15.77 11.89 -9.21
C MET A 308 -15.44 12.81 -8.04
N GLU A 309 -16.43 13.55 -7.50
CA GLU A 309 -16.23 14.36 -6.28
C GLU A 309 -15.82 13.47 -5.09
N VAL A 310 -16.46 12.30 -4.93
CA VAL A 310 -16.12 11.35 -3.85
C VAL A 310 -14.75 10.72 -4.09
N PHE A 311 -14.45 10.31 -5.32
CA PHE A 311 -13.13 9.77 -5.68
C PHE A 311 -12.01 10.79 -5.40
N ALA A 312 -12.17 12.03 -5.85
CA ALA A 312 -11.20 13.09 -5.60
C ALA A 312 -10.99 13.37 -4.11
N ALA A 313 -12.07 13.32 -3.33
CA ALA A 313 -12.01 13.46 -1.87
C ALA A 313 -11.24 12.28 -1.21
N MET A 314 -11.34 11.07 -1.75
CA MET A 314 -10.55 9.93 -1.27
C MET A 314 -9.06 10.11 -1.58
N VAL A 315 -8.72 10.60 -2.77
CA VAL A 315 -7.32 10.90 -3.16
C VAL A 315 -6.73 12.01 -2.29
N ASP A 316 -7.47 13.12 -2.11
CA ASP A 316 -7.10 14.24 -1.23
C ASP A 316 -6.84 13.74 0.22
N ASN A 317 -7.69 12.86 0.74
CA ASN A 317 -7.49 12.30 2.08
C ASN A 317 -6.24 11.41 2.16
N VAL A 318 -5.93 10.62 1.14
CA VAL A 318 -4.65 9.87 1.07
C VAL A 318 -3.47 10.84 1.12
N ASP A 319 -3.52 11.94 0.36
CA ASP A 319 -2.47 12.96 0.37
C ASP A 319 -2.32 13.65 1.74
N GLN A 320 -3.43 14.00 2.41
CA GLN A 320 -3.40 14.52 3.78
C GLN A 320 -2.70 13.56 4.73
N ASN A 321 -2.99 12.27 4.62
CA ASN A 321 -2.42 11.22 5.45
C ASN A 321 -0.94 10.96 5.14
N LEU A 322 -0.52 11.06 3.89
CA LEU A 322 0.90 11.10 3.54
C LEU A 322 1.59 12.29 4.23
N GLY A 323 0.99 13.48 4.17
CA GLY A 323 1.52 14.67 4.85
C GLY A 323 1.68 14.47 6.36
N ARG A 324 0.71 13.80 7.02
CA ARG A 324 0.79 13.45 8.45
C ARG A 324 1.95 12.49 8.75
N LEU A 325 2.15 11.47 7.91
CA LEU A 325 3.24 10.52 8.07
C LEU A 325 4.60 11.21 7.88
N LEU A 326 4.76 12.00 6.82
CA LEU A 326 6.00 12.75 6.56
C LEU A 326 6.30 13.75 7.68
N GLY A 327 5.29 14.46 8.19
CA GLY A 327 5.42 15.35 9.33
C GLY A 327 5.88 14.62 10.60
N ALA A 328 5.35 13.43 10.88
CA ALA A 328 5.78 12.62 12.02
C ALA A 328 7.22 12.11 11.88
N LEU A 329 7.67 11.81 10.66
CA LEU A 329 9.07 11.46 10.38
C LEU A 329 10.01 12.65 10.56
N ASP A 330 9.58 13.85 10.14
CA ASP A 330 10.34 15.09 10.33
C ASP A 330 10.47 15.45 11.81
N GLU A 331 9.38 15.41 12.58
CA GLU A 331 9.38 15.60 14.04
C GLU A 331 10.31 14.62 14.77
N ALA A 332 10.43 13.39 14.25
CA ALA A 332 11.33 12.38 14.80
C ALA A 332 12.79 12.54 14.35
N GLY A 333 13.09 13.47 13.44
CA GLY A 333 14.41 13.65 12.83
C GLY A 333 14.82 12.55 11.84
N GLU A 334 13.85 11.78 11.35
CA GLU A 334 14.07 10.59 10.50
C GLU A 334 13.86 10.87 9.01
N LEU A 335 13.19 11.97 8.64
CA LEU A 335 12.75 12.23 7.27
C LEU A 335 13.91 12.28 6.27
N GLU A 336 15.02 12.94 6.63
CA GLU A 336 16.17 13.10 5.73
C GLU A 336 16.95 11.78 5.51
N ASN A 337 16.80 10.79 6.42
CA ASN A 337 17.35 9.44 6.26
C ASN A 337 16.25 8.42 5.89
N THR A 338 15.23 8.86 5.15
CA THR A 338 14.12 8.00 4.72
C THR A 338 13.94 8.05 3.21
N ILE A 339 13.98 6.91 2.56
CA ILE A 339 13.56 6.73 1.17
C ILE A 339 12.03 6.59 1.16
N VAL A 340 11.34 7.50 0.47
CA VAL A 340 9.89 7.42 0.28
C VAL A 340 9.60 7.13 -1.19
N ILE A 341 8.87 6.03 -1.42
CA ILE A 341 8.43 5.58 -2.75
C ILE A 341 6.90 5.63 -2.75
N PHE A 342 6.34 6.45 -3.68
CA PHE A 342 4.88 6.57 -3.86
C PHE A 342 4.47 5.97 -5.21
#